data_4479715252afbe7cc504d363edb834d8
#
_entry.id   4479715252afbe7cc504d363edb834d8
#
_cell.length_a   1.000
_cell.length_b   1.000
_cell.length_c   1.000
_cell.angle_alpha   90.00
_cell.angle_beta   90.00
_cell.angle_gamma   90.00
#
_symmetry.space_group_name_H-M   'P 1'
#
loop_
_entity.id
_entity.type
_entity.pdbx_description
1 polymer ?
#
loop_
_entity_poly.entity_id
_entity_poly.type
_entity_poly.pdbx_seq_one_letter_code
_entity_poly.pdbx_strand_id
1 'polypeptide(L)'
;PNPLILEADQVIFAVGASALNAMVRYSPELAKFPEFRRFANLRGTSVLATRIYLDRTVPTDYTANACWGFDKGVGMTFFNIKELHGDNFSDPQAPGSVIEVDYYHADTLLVMSDQDIADKVKHDLNTILGVKCAAAKVVDATIVRLPNAVNWYFPDSYKDMPSLRSEDIANVHFAGDLVRTRHGSWSQEKAFVTGIEAANSIRGLPLHTSIIPLRQDELHVAFGRSLVSLFRNLLSGGNKDKVPSFVDFIR
;
A
#
# COMPACT_ATOMS: atom_id res chain seq x y z
N PRO A 1 16.34 1.90 28.72
CA PRO A 1 15.10 2.52 29.21
C PRO A 1 14.19 1.42 29.73
N ASN A 2 13.57 1.66 30.89
CA ASN A 2 12.59 0.72 31.44
C ASN A 2 11.40 0.64 30.47
N PRO A 3 10.83 -0.56 30.24
CA PRO A 3 9.65 -0.70 29.39
C PRO A 3 8.47 0.05 30.01
N LEU A 4 7.75 0.83 29.21
CA LEU A 4 6.51 1.45 29.62
C LEU A 4 5.38 0.42 29.49
N ILE A 5 4.68 0.14 30.57
CA ILE A 5 3.50 -0.72 30.57
C ILE A 5 2.26 0.18 30.54
N LEU A 6 1.40 -0.04 29.54
CA LEU A 6 0.11 0.63 29.41
C LEU A 6 -1.01 -0.40 29.52
N GLU A 7 -2.04 -0.08 30.27
CA GLU A 7 -3.28 -0.85 30.35
C GLU A 7 -4.35 -0.20 29.49
N ALA A 8 -5.11 -1.00 28.73
CA ALA A 8 -6.17 -0.51 27.85
C ALA A 8 -7.30 -1.53 27.76
N ASP A 9 -8.54 -1.05 27.69
CA ASP A 9 -9.72 -1.89 27.49
C ASP A 9 -9.78 -2.48 26.09
N GLN A 10 -9.31 -1.73 25.09
CA GLN A 10 -9.28 -2.11 23.68
C GLN A 10 -7.95 -1.73 23.04
N VAL A 11 -7.46 -2.57 22.15
CA VAL A 11 -6.23 -2.34 21.39
C VAL A 11 -6.52 -2.38 19.89
N ILE A 12 -6.04 -1.40 19.13
CA ILE A 12 -6.15 -1.35 17.68
C ILE A 12 -4.75 -1.41 17.09
N PHE A 13 -4.45 -2.45 16.31
CA PHE A 13 -3.24 -2.53 15.49
C PHE A 13 -3.51 -1.81 14.14
N ALA A 14 -3.03 -0.58 14.02
CA ALA A 14 -3.12 0.22 12.79
C ALA A 14 -1.74 0.32 12.13
N VAL A 15 -1.13 -0.82 11.86
CA VAL A 15 0.25 -0.94 11.38
C VAL A 15 0.35 -1.72 10.07
N GLY A 16 1.40 -1.44 9.29
CA GLY A 16 1.67 -2.17 8.05
C GLY A 16 2.24 -3.58 8.28
N ALA A 17 2.31 -4.36 7.20
CA ALA A 17 2.72 -5.76 7.20
C ALA A 17 4.06 -6.01 7.90
N SER A 18 5.08 -5.21 7.58
CA SER A 18 6.43 -5.36 8.15
C SER A 18 6.45 -5.10 9.67
N ALA A 19 5.71 -4.08 10.12
CA ALA A 19 5.62 -3.77 11.54
C ALA A 19 4.86 -4.85 12.30
N LEU A 20 3.73 -5.34 11.75
CA LEU A 20 2.97 -6.43 12.37
C LEU A 20 3.80 -7.72 12.44
N ASN A 21 4.51 -8.07 11.35
CA ASN A 21 5.45 -9.19 11.34
C ASN A 21 6.51 -9.04 12.45
N ALA A 22 7.14 -7.87 12.55
CA ALA A 22 8.17 -7.61 13.55
C ALA A 22 7.62 -7.72 14.98
N MET A 23 6.43 -7.14 15.24
CA MET A 23 5.78 -7.23 16.56
C MET A 23 5.57 -8.67 16.98
N VAL A 24 5.09 -9.54 16.09
CA VAL A 24 4.90 -10.96 16.40
C VAL A 24 6.22 -11.67 16.65
N ARG A 25 7.24 -11.41 15.80
CA ARG A 25 8.57 -12.04 15.93
C ARG A 25 9.28 -11.67 17.22
N TYR A 26 9.08 -10.45 17.71
CA TYR A 26 9.72 -9.95 18.93
C TYR A 26 8.84 -10.05 20.18
N SER A 27 7.60 -10.56 20.08
CA SER A 27 6.70 -10.75 21.20
C SER A 27 6.34 -12.23 21.38
N PRO A 28 7.00 -12.94 22.32
CA PRO A 28 6.65 -14.33 22.63
C PRO A 28 5.18 -14.47 23.05
N GLU A 29 4.59 -13.45 23.68
CA GLU A 29 3.19 -13.47 24.11
C GLU A 29 2.24 -13.48 22.92
N LEU A 30 2.46 -12.61 21.92
CA LEU A 30 1.65 -12.61 20.69
C LEU A 30 1.86 -13.90 19.88
N ALA A 31 3.08 -14.42 19.84
CA ALA A 31 3.39 -15.65 19.12
C ALA A 31 2.73 -16.91 19.68
N LYS A 32 2.11 -16.86 20.88
CA LYS A 32 1.31 -17.97 21.42
C LYS A 32 0.03 -18.19 20.61
N PHE A 33 -0.51 -17.14 20.01
CA PHE A 33 -1.78 -17.18 19.27
C PHE A 33 -1.58 -17.61 17.82
N PRO A 34 -2.37 -18.58 17.30
CA PRO A 34 -2.26 -19.05 15.93
C PRO A 34 -2.44 -17.95 14.87
N GLU A 35 -3.39 -17.05 15.09
CA GLU A 35 -3.64 -15.90 14.24
C GLU A 35 -2.38 -15.03 14.10
N PHE A 36 -1.75 -14.67 15.21
CA PHE A 36 -0.56 -13.82 15.20
C PHE A 36 0.64 -14.53 14.57
N ARG A 37 0.80 -15.83 14.71
CA ARG A 37 1.85 -16.58 14.01
C ARG A 37 1.71 -16.48 12.47
N ARG A 38 0.48 -16.44 11.95
CA ARG A 38 0.26 -16.22 10.51
C ARG A 38 0.80 -14.87 10.06
N PHE A 39 0.66 -13.81 10.88
CA PHE A 39 1.16 -12.47 10.55
C PHE A 39 2.68 -12.41 10.41
N ALA A 40 3.42 -13.37 10.97
CA ALA A 40 4.87 -13.49 10.75
C ALA A 40 5.25 -13.83 9.30
N ASN A 41 4.29 -14.24 8.45
CA ASN A 41 4.49 -14.44 7.02
C ASN A 41 4.32 -13.16 6.19
N LEU A 42 3.65 -12.14 6.75
CA LEU A 42 3.40 -10.88 6.06
C LEU A 42 4.71 -10.14 5.76
N ARG A 43 4.76 -9.43 4.66
CA ARG A 43 5.94 -8.73 4.17
C ARG A 43 5.59 -7.34 3.67
N GLY A 44 6.58 -6.45 3.73
CA GLY A 44 6.58 -5.20 2.99
C GLY A 44 7.44 -5.30 1.74
N THR A 45 7.23 -4.38 0.82
CA THR A 45 8.12 -4.12 -0.31
C THR A 45 8.75 -2.75 -0.14
N SER A 46 9.96 -2.59 -0.65
CA SER A 46 10.71 -1.35 -0.56
C SER A 46 10.26 -0.36 -1.63
N VAL A 47 10.20 0.90 -1.26
CA VAL A 47 9.95 2.03 -2.15
C VAL A 47 11.11 3.02 -2.02
N LEU A 48 11.52 3.59 -3.14
CA LEU A 48 12.42 4.73 -3.19
C LEU A 48 11.61 5.90 -3.73
N ALA A 49 11.31 6.87 -2.88
CA ALA A 49 10.64 8.10 -3.27
C ALA A 49 11.69 9.19 -3.50
N THR A 50 11.62 9.86 -4.64
CA THR A 50 12.55 10.92 -5.02
C THR A 50 11.77 12.11 -5.53
N ARG A 51 12.27 13.31 -5.24
CA ARG A 51 11.75 14.52 -5.84
C ARG A 51 12.90 15.28 -6.47
N ILE A 52 12.83 15.47 -7.81
CA ILE A 52 13.84 16.22 -8.55
C ILE A 52 13.30 17.57 -8.96
N TYR A 53 14.18 18.57 -8.89
CA TYR A 53 13.93 19.95 -9.25
C TYR A 53 14.71 20.23 -10.54
N LEU A 54 14.02 20.68 -11.56
CA LEU A 54 14.60 20.92 -12.89
C LEU A 54 14.72 22.42 -13.18
N ASP A 55 15.78 22.82 -13.91
CA ASP A 55 16.05 24.21 -14.29
C ASP A 55 15.02 24.84 -15.23
N ARG A 56 14.20 24.01 -15.88
CA ARG A 56 13.19 24.43 -16.85
C ARG A 56 11.94 23.58 -16.79
N THR A 57 10.85 24.11 -17.34
CA THR A 57 9.59 23.38 -17.43
C THR A 57 9.71 22.19 -18.40
N VAL A 58 9.38 21.01 -17.92
CA VAL A 58 9.24 19.77 -18.69
C VAL A 58 7.76 19.42 -18.73
N PRO A 59 7.07 19.59 -19.85
CA PRO A 59 5.66 19.26 -19.96
C PRO A 59 5.44 17.76 -19.89
N THR A 60 4.38 17.36 -19.22
CA THR A 60 3.90 15.97 -19.15
C THR A 60 2.47 15.92 -19.69
N ASP A 61 2.08 14.83 -20.35
CA ASP A 61 0.71 14.70 -20.88
C ASP A 61 -0.31 14.56 -19.74
N TYR A 62 0.12 13.99 -18.62
CA TYR A 62 -0.68 13.81 -17.42
C TYR A 62 0.13 14.19 -16.18
N THR A 63 -0.56 14.63 -15.13
CA THR A 63 0.06 14.98 -13.84
C THR A 63 0.51 13.77 -13.04
N ALA A 64 -0.07 12.58 -13.30
CA ALA A 64 0.29 11.31 -12.68
C ALA A 64 0.47 10.23 -13.74
N ASN A 65 1.58 9.50 -13.71
CA ASN A 65 1.98 8.55 -14.72
C ASN A 65 2.54 7.29 -14.08
N ALA A 66 2.04 6.13 -14.49
CA ALA A 66 2.58 4.82 -14.08
C ALA A 66 3.36 4.22 -15.24
N CYS A 67 4.61 3.82 -15.02
CA CYS A 67 5.55 3.43 -16.05
C CYS A 67 6.18 2.08 -15.79
N TRP A 68 6.22 1.26 -16.85
CA TRP A 68 6.90 -0.03 -16.88
C TRP A 68 7.67 -0.20 -18.18
N GLY A 69 8.66 -1.11 -18.17
CA GLY A 69 9.41 -1.46 -19.38
C GLY A 69 10.57 -0.51 -19.73
N PHE A 70 10.79 0.54 -18.95
CA PHE A 70 11.96 1.41 -19.06
C PHE A 70 13.19 0.81 -18.35
N ASP A 71 12.96 -0.03 -17.36
CA ASP A 71 13.95 -0.80 -16.62
C ASP A 71 13.43 -2.24 -16.47
N LYS A 72 14.35 -3.23 -16.40
CA LYS A 72 13.98 -4.65 -16.27
C LYS A 72 13.59 -5.08 -14.85
N GLY A 73 13.99 -4.32 -13.84
CA GLY A 73 13.89 -4.71 -12.44
C GLY A 73 12.85 -3.93 -11.63
N VAL A 74 12.51 -2.72 -12.05
CA VAL A 74 11.67 -1.82 -11.28
C VAL A 74 10.54 -1.22 -12.12
N GLY A 75 9.40 -0.99 -11.50
CA GLY A 75 8.36 -0.11 -12.01
C GLY A 75 8.43 1.24 -11.30
N MET A 76 7.86 2.27 -11.89
CA MET A 76 7.77 3.56 -11.23
C MET A 76 6.45 4.27 -11.51
N THR A 77 6.09 5.14 -10.61
CA THR A 77 5.09 6.18 -10.84
C THR A 77 5.78 7.54 -10.72
N PHE A 78 5.45 8.49 -11.59
CA PHE A 78 5.91 9.85 -11.40
C PHE A 78 4.76 10.85 -11.45
N PHE A 79 4.93 11.94 -10.71
CA PHE A 79 3.96 13.02 -10.56
C PHE A 79 4.61 14.36 -10.91
N ASN A 80 3.96 15.14 -11.76
CA ASN A 80 4.35 16.53 -11.97
C ASN A 80 3.76 17.38 -10.86
N ILE A 81 4.51 17.52 -9.77
CA ILE A 81 4.08 18.18 -8.53
C ILE A 81 3.77 19.66 -8.76
N LYS A 82 4.55 20.32 -9.65
CA LYS A 82 4.29 21.72 -9.96
C LYS A 82 2.94 21.93 -10.66
N GLU A 83 2.54 21.01 -11.53
CA GLU A 83 1.22 21.08 -12.17
C GLU A 83 0.08 20.70 -11.21
N LEU A 84 0.32 19.72 -10.32
CA LEU A 84 -0.67 19.33 -9.32
C LEU A 84 -0.97 20.41 -8.29
N HIS A 85 0.05 21.21 -7.92
CA HIS A 85 -0.01 22.19 -6.84
C HIS A 85 0.46 23.56 -7.32
N GLY A 86 0.04 23.99 -8.51
CA GLY A 86 0.51 25.21 -9.21
C GLY A 86 0.55 26.45 -8.33
N ASP A 87 -0.46 26.66 -7.48
CA ASP A 87 -0.56 27.81 -6.60
C ASP A 87 0.56 27.90 -5.56
N ASN A 88 1.17 26.76 -5.19
CA ASN A 88 2.29 26.69 -4.26
C ASN A 88 3.64 27.03 -4.91
N PHE A 89 3.70 27.18 -6.22
CA PHE A 89 4.91 27.43 -7.01
C PHE A 89 4.85 28.76 -7.77
N SER A 90 4.15 29.73 -7.21
CA SER A 90 4.02 31.10 -7.79
C SER A 90 5.28 31.95 -7.64
N ASP A 91 6.27 31.51 -6.84
CA ASP A 91 7.56 32.22 -6.70
C ASP A 91 8.30 32.25 -8.05
N PRO A 92 8.72 33.43 -8.53
CA PRO A 92 9.53 33.56 -9.74
C PRO A 92 10.85 32.79 -9.69
N GLN A 93 11.38 32.50 -8.51
CA GLN A 93 12.60 31.72 -8.28
C GLN A 93 12.33 30.21 -8.18
N ALA A 94 11.04 29.79 -8.22
CA ALA A 94 10.69 28.38 -8.16
C ALA A 94 11.30 27.61 -9.35
N PRO A 95 11.72 26.36 -9.15
CA PRO A 95 12.28 25.51 -10.20
C PRO A 95 11.33 25.38 -11.39
N GLY A 96 11.87 25.10 -12.56
CA GLY A 96 11.10 24.98 -13.80
C GLY A 96 10.07 23.87 -13.76
N SER A 97 10.44 22.67 -13.31
CA SER A 97 9.54 21.58 -12.96
C SER A 97 9.99 20.92 -11.65
N VAL A 98 9.01 20.41 -10.92
CA VAL A 98 9.22 19.55 -9.75
C VAL A 98 8.52 18.23 -10.05
N ILE A 99 9.30 17.15 -10.14
CA ILE A 99 8.79 15.81 -10.47
C ILE A 99 9.13 14.89 -9.32
N GLU A 100 8.09 14.28 -8.73
CA GLU A 100 8.22 13.20 -7.77
C GLU A 100 8.20 11.87 -8.49
N VAL A 101 9.12 10.97 -8.14
CA VAL A 101 9.26 9.65 -8.73
C VAL A 101 9.32 8.61 -7.62
N ASP A 102 8.41 7.65 -7.65
CA ASP A 102 8.35 6.54 -6.72
C ASP A 102 8.68 5.24 -7.44
N TYR A 103 9.81 4.62 -7.09
CA TYR A 103 10.19 3.29 -7.56
C TYR A 103 9.66 2.22 -6.63
N TYR A 104 9.04 1.20 -7.22
CA TYR A 104 8.53 0.03 -6.51
C TYR A 104 9.49 -1.16 -6.65
N HIS A 105 9.52 -2.04 -5.65
CA HIS A 105 10.51 -3.12 -5.53
C HIS A 105 11.95 -2.61 -5.55
N ALA A 106 12.16 -1.51 -4.85
CA ALA A 106 13.36 -0.70 -4.95
C ALA A 106 14.55 -1.19 -4.10
N ASP A 107 14.55 -2.44 -3.64
CA ASP A 107 15.59 -2.95 -2.73
C ASP A 107 17.01 -2.72 -3.25
N THR A 108 17.24 -2.93 -4.55
CA THR A 108 18.53 -2.71 -5.19
C THR A 108 18.92 -1.24 -5.31
N LEU A 109 17.96 -0.34 -5.28
CA LEU A 109 18.18 1.10 -5.37
C LEU A 109 18.48 1.72 -4.01
N LEU A 110 18.01 1.13 -2.91
CA LEU A 110 18.18 1.69 -1.57
C LEU A 110 19.64 1.79 -1.12
N VAL A 111 20.53 1.00 -1.72
CA VAL A 111 21.96 0.98 -1.39
C VAL A 111 22.80 1.93 -2.23
N MET A 112 22.23 2.56 -3.25
CA MET A 112 22.91 3.52 -4.12
C MET A 112 23.15 4.84 -3.39
N SER A 113 24.17 5.60 -3.82
CA SER A 113 24.38 6.97 -3.35
C SER A 113 23.25 7.90 -3.82
N ASP A 114 23.06 9.02 -3.15
CA ASP A 114 22.06 10.02 -3.53
C ASP A 114 22.30 10.55 -4.95
N GLN A 115 23.57 10.75 -5.31
CA GLN A 115 23.93 11.20 -6.65
C GLN A 115 23.57 10.15 -7.72
N ASP A 116 23.91 8.88 -7.50
CA ASP A 116 23.58 7.80 -8.44
C ASP A 116 22.07 7.64 -8.60
N ILE A 117 21.31 7.82 -7.51
CA ILE A 117 19.85 7.81 -7.56
C ILE A 117 19.33 8.99 -8.39
N ALA A 118 19.80 10.21 -8.16
CA ALA A 118 19.39 11.39 -8.92
C ALA A 118 19.71 11.23 -10.42
N ASP A 119 20.88 10.69 -10.74
CA ASP A 119 21.29 10.42 -12.11
C ASP A 119 20.43 9.33 -12.77
N LYS A 120 20.11 8.26 -12.05
CA LYS A 120 19.19 7.22 -12.50
C LYS A 120 17.79 7.79 -12.76
N VAL A 121 17.21 8.54 -11.83
CA VAL A 121 15.90 9.18 -11.99
C VAL A 121 15.88 10.05 -13.26
N LYS A 122 16.92 10.86 -13.43
CA LYS A 122 17.07 11.73 -14.61
C LYS A 122 17.16 10.91 -15.90
N HIS A 123 17.94 9.82 -15.89
CA HIS A 123 18.08 8.92 -17.02
C HIS A 123 16.75 8.28 -17.41
N ASP A 124 16.02 7.74 -16.43
CA ASP A 124 14.74 7.05 -16.65
C ASP A 124 13.67 8.02 -17.17
N LEU A 125 13.58 9.23 -16.58
CA LEU A 125 12.70 10.28 -17.08
C LEU A 125 13.07 10.74 -18.49
N ASN A 126 14.35 10.79 -18.86
CA ASN A 126 14.77 11.08 -20.22
C ASN A 126 14.30 9.99 -21.20
N THR A 127 14.36 8.74 -20.78
CA THR A 127 13.90 7.60 -21.59
C THR A 127 12.39 7.66 -21.82
N ILE A 128 11.62 8.08 -20.81
CA ILE A 128 10.16 8.12 -20.86
C ILE A 128 9.65 9.40 -21.54
N LEU A 129 10.19 10.57 -21.18
CA LEU A 129 9.71 11.89 -21.63
C LEU A 129 10.49 12.44 -22.84
N GLY A 130 11.58 11.80 -23.24
CA GLY A 130 12.34 12.13 -24.43
C GLY A 130 13.14 13.44 -24.34
N VAL A 131 13.34 14.06 -25.50
CA VAL A 131 14.26 15.20 -25.68
C VAL A 131 13.96 16.42 -24.81
N LYS A 132 12.71 16.66 -24.47
CA LYS A 132 12.31 17.80 -23.63
C LYS A 132 12.85 17.64 -22.19
N CYS A 133 12.77 16.42 -21.64
CA CYS A 133 13.37 16.12 -20.35
C CYS A 133 14.90 16.09 -20.44
N ALA A 134 15.47 15.50 -21.48
CA ALA A 134 16.91 15.41 -21.66
C ALA A 134 17.61 16.77 -21.66
N ALA A 135 16.96 17.81 -22.18
CA ALA A 135 17.49 19.18 -22.21
C ALA A 135 17.47 19.90 -20.83
N ALA A 136 16.66 19.40 -19.87
CA ALA A 136 16.58 19.97 -18.53
C ALA A 136 17.75 19.48 -17.66
N LYS A 137 18.21 20.32 -16.72
CA LYS A 137 19.22 19.97 -15.73
C LYS A 137 18.57 19.80 -14.36
N VAL A 138 19.04 18.83 -13.60
CA VAL A 138 18.68 18.70 -12.18
C VAL A 138 19.42 19.78 -11.42
N VAL A 139 18.69 20.62 -10.69
CA VAL A 139 19.26 21.68 -9.84
C VAL A 139 19.28 21.28 -8.37
N ASP A 140 18.38 20.37 -7.97
CA ASP A 140 18.33 19.79 -6.63
C ASP A 140 17.56 18.47 -6.64
N ALA A 141 17.76 17.63 -5.62
CA ALA A 141 17.04 16.37 -5.44
C ALA A 141 16.82 16.06 -3.95
N THR A 142 15.63 15.55 -3.63
CA THR A 142 15.32 14.99 -2.31
C THR A 142 15.08 13.50 -2.46
N ILE A 143 15.69 12.69 -1.62
CA ILE A 143 15.64 11.22 -1.70
C ILE A 143 15.20 10.63 -0.38
N VAL A 144 14.16 9.81 -0.41
CA VAL A 144 13.61 9.12 0.76
C VAL A 144 13.62 7.62 0.50
N ARG A 145 14.37 6.90 1.32
CA ARG A 145 14.48 5.44 1.27
C ARG A 145 13.50 4.82 2.25
N LEU A 146 12.62 3.99 1.75
CA LEU A 146 11.53 3.36 2.50
C LEU A 146 11.65 1.83 2.44
N PRO A 147 12.55 1.24 3.24
CA PRO A 147 12.74 -0.21 3.23
C PRO A 147 11.51 -0.93 3.78
N ASN A 148 10.96 -1.88 3.01
CA ASN A 148 9.81 -2.70 3.41
C ASN A 148 8.58 -1.90 3.90
N ALA A 149 8.38 -0.68 3.42
CA ALA A 149 7.40 0.24 3.97
C ALA A 149 5.97 0.02 3.45
N VAL A 150 5.83 -0.51 2.24
CA VAL A 150 4.52 -0.72 1.61
C VAL A 150 4.11 -2.18 1.75
N ASN A 151 2.85 -2.44 2.08
CA ASN A 151 2.33 -3.80 2.20
C ASN A 151 2.48 -4.56 0.88
N TRP A 152 3.10 -5.73 0.92
CA TRP A 152 3.26 -6.58 -0.25
C TRP A 152 2.21 -7.68 -0.29
N TYR A 153 1.33 -7.59 -1.29
CA TYR A 153 0.25 -8.55 -1.55
C TYR A 153 0.76 -9.64 -2.52
N PHE A 154 1.64 -10.51 -2.05
CA PHE A 154 2.12 -11.64 -2.84
C PHE A 154 1.08 -12.77 -2.92
N PRO A 155 1.19 -13.68 -3.92
CA PRO A 155 0.26 -14.79 -4.03
C PRO A 155 0.11 -15.55 -2.73
N ASP A 156 -1.14 -15.85 -2.35
CA ASP A 156 -1.53 -16.55 -1.13
C ASP A 156 -1.36 -15.77 0.21
N SER A 157 -0.85 -14.53 0.18
CA SER A 157 -0.68 -13.71 1.40
C SER A 157 -2.00 -13.33 2.06
N TYR A 158 -3.09 -13.37 1.32
CA TYR A 158 -4.40 -12.94 1.81
C TYR A 158 -4.88 -13.76 3.04
N LYS A 159 -4.55 -15.04 3.11
CA LYS A 159 -4.88 -15.90 4.27
C LYS A 159 -4.17 -15.48 5.55
N ASP A 160 -3.00 -14.84 5.41
CA ASP A 160 -2.17 -14.38 6.53
C ASP A 160 -2.52 -12.95 6.99
N MET A 161 -3.40 -12.25 6.28
CA MET A 161 -3.83 -10.89 6.63
C MET A 161 -4.85 -10.90 7.76
N PRO A 162 -4.86 -9.88 8.64
CA PRO A 162 -5.81 -9.79 9.73
C PRO A 162 -7.24 -9.55 9.26
N SER A 163 -8.19 -10.10 10.00
CA SER A 163 -9.58 -9.65 10.00
C SER A 163 -9.72 -8.36 10.80
N LEU A 164 -10.87 -7.68 10.73
CA LEU A 164 -11.12 -6.47 11.50
C LEU A 164 -11.01 -6.67 13.03
N ARG A 165 -11.44 -7.84 13.50
CA ARG A 165 -11.33 -8.26 14.92
C ARG A 165 -10.42 -9.47 14.98
N SER A 166 -9.63 -9.55 16.04
CA SER A 166 -8.82 -10.73 16.29
C SER A 166 -9.72 -11.96 16.52
N GLU A 167 -9.27 -13.07 15.96
CA GLU A 167 -9.91 -14.38 16.14
C GLU A 167 -9.56 -14.98 17.51
N ASP A 168 -8.39 -14.62 18.05
CA ASP A 168 -7.82 -15.21 19.27
C ASP A 168 -7.93 -14.29 20.50
N ILE A 169 -8.00 -12.95 20.34
CA ILE A 169 -7.98 -11.98 21.45
C ILE A 169 -9.16 -11.02 21.33
N ALA A 170 -10.13 -11.16 22.23
CA ALA A 170 -11.45 -10.53 22.13
C ALA A 170 -11.44 -8.99 22.07
N ASN A 171 -10.47 -8.33 22.73
CA ASN A 171 -10.35 -6.87 22.79
C ASN A 171 -9.30 -6.29 21.83
N VAL A 172 -8.90 -7.08 20.83
CA VAL A 172 -7.95 -6.65 19.79
C VAL A 172 -8.65 -6.47 18.46
N HIS A 173 -8.36 -5.35 17.83
CA HIS A 173 -8.88 -4.95 16.53
C HIS A 173 -7.73 -4.58 15.59
N PHE A 174 -8.00 -4.60 14.29
CA PHE A 174 -7.05 -4.18 13.26
C PHE A 174 -7.67 -3.10 12.38
N ALA A 175 -6.86 -2.14 11.99
CA ALA A 175 -7.21 -1.10 11.02
C ALA A 175 -6.06 -0.90 10.04
N GLY A 176 -6.36 -0.35 8.88
CA GLY A 176 -5.38 -0.13 7.83
C GLY A 176 -5.71 -0.89 6.55
N ASP A 177 -4.98 -0.61 5.51
CA ASP A 177 -5.18 -1.23 4.19
C ASP A 177 -4.80 -2.73 4.15
N LEU A 178 -4.10 -3.22 5.18
CA LEU A 178 -3.78 -4.64 5.34
C LEU A 178 -4.98 -5.49 5.77
N VAL A 179 -6.01 -4.90 6.38
CA VAL A 179 -7.16 -5.63 6.90
C VAL A 179 -7.97 -6.26 5.77
N ARG A 180 -8.40 -7.51 5.95
CA ARG A 180 -9.32 -8.20 5.02
C ARG A 180 -10.69 -7.55 5.07
N THR A 181 -11.11 -6.93 3.98
CA THR A 181 -12.40 -6.26 3.84
C THR A 181 -12.88 -6.28 2.40
N ARG A 182 -14.14 -5.90 2.19
CA ARG A 182 -14.73 -5.74 0.86
C ARG A 182 -14.30 -4.45 0.15
N HIS A 183 -13.70 -3.51 0.87
CA HIS A 183 -13.27 -2.23 0.32
C HIS A 183 -11.91 -2.38 -0.39
N GLY A 184 -11.95 -2.62 -1.69
CA GLY A 184 -10.81 -2.49 -2.58
C GLY A 184 -9.53 -3.26 -2.22
N SER A 185 -8.49 -2.96 -2.95
CA SER A 185 -7.12 -3.38 -2.67
C SER A 185 -6.44 -2.37 -1.73
N TRP A 186 -5.13 -2.40 -1.61
CA TRP A 186 -4.35 -1.44 -0.85
C TRP A 186 -4.67 0.02 -1.28
N SER A 187 -5.01 0.87 -0.33
CA SER A 187 -5.28 2.28 -0.56
C SER A 187 -5.47 3.05 0.75
N GLN A 188 -5.29 4.37 0.69
CA GLN A 188 -5.60 5.25 1.82
C GLN A 188 -7.10 5.20 2.15
N GLU A 189 -7.97 5.09 1.15
CA GLU A 189 -9.41 4.93 1.35
C GLU A 189 -9.73 3.68 2.17
N LYS A 190 -9.14 2.55 1.83
CA LYS A 190 -9.31 1.30 2.58
C LYS A 190 -8.81 1.44 4.03
N ALA A 191 -7.68 2.10 4.24
CA ALA A 191 -7.16 2.35 5.57
C ALA A 191 -8.12 3.23 6.40
N PHE A 192 -8.69 4.26 5.80
CA PHE A 192 -9.68 5.13 6.44
C PHE A 192 -10.97 4.37 6.78
N VAL A 193 -11.51 3.62 5.83
CA VAL A 193 -12.74 2.84 6.02
C VAL A 193 -12.57 1.80 7.13
N THR A 194 -11.48 1.04 7.13
CA THR A 194 -11.23 0.03 8.17
C THR A 194 -11.01 0.65 9.55
N GLY A 195 -10.49 1.88 9.60
CA GLY A 195 -10.43 2.66 10.85
C GLY A 195 -11.82 2.98 11.41
N ILE A 196 -12.77 3.39 10.55
CA ILE A 196 -14.17 3.61 10.95
C ILE A 196 -14.82 2.27 11.37
N GLU A 197 -14.62 1.19 10.61
CA GLU A 197 -15.14 -0.14 10.93
C GLU A 197 -14.63 -0.64 12.30
N ALA A 198 -13.34 -0.44 12.61
CA ALA A 198 -12.77 -0.80 13.90
C ALA A 198 -13.41 0.00 15.04
N ALA A 199 -13.58 1.32 14.86
CA ALA A 199 -14.27 2.17 15.83
C ALA A 199 -15.74 1.76 16.03
N ASN A 200 -16.46 1.46 14.95
CA ASN A 200 -17.85 0.97 15.01
C ASN A 200 -17.94 -0.37 15.73
N SER A 201 -17.01 -1.29 15.46
CA SER A 201 -16.92 -2.58 16.14
C SER A 201 -16.76 -2.42 17.65
N ILE A 202 -15.88 -1.54 18.10
CA ILE A 202 -15.65 -1.25 19.53
C ILE A 202 -16.89 -0.65 20.18
N ARG A 203 -17.60 0.23 19.46
CA ARG A 203 -18.81 0.89 19.95
C ARG A 203 -20.07 0.02 19.86
N GLY A 204 -20.00 -1.19 19.32
CA GLY A 204 -21.16 -2.06 19.08
C GLY A 204 -22.13 -1.53 18.01
N LEU A 205 -21.66 -0.67 17.10
CA LEU A 205 -22.45 -0.14 16.00
C LEU A 205 -22.34 -1.07 14.76
N PRO A 206 -23.29 -1.02 13.81
CA PRO A 206 -23.13 -1.66 12.53
C PRO A 206 -21.84 -1.19 11.85
N LEU A 207 -21.01 -2.13 11.32
CA LEU A 207 -19.67 -1.82 10.79
C LEU A 207 -19.68 -0.72 9.73
N HIS A 208 -20.71 -0.70 8.87
CA HIS A 208 -20.86 0.26 7.76
C HIS A 208 -21.41 1.62 8.17
N THR A 209 -21.63 1.88 9.45
CA THR A 209 -22.11 3.18 9.93
C THR A 209 -21.13 4.29 9.54
N SER A 210 -21.61 5.34 8.88
CA SER A 210 -20.82 6.47 8.37
C SER A 210 -19.81 6.13 7.28
N ILE A 211 -19.98 4.98 6.62
CA ILE A 211 -19.18 4.59 5.46
C ILE A 211 -20.04 4.70 4.20
N ILE A 212 -19.48 5.23 3.12
CA ILE A 212 -20.14 5.26 1.81
C ILE A 212 -20.35 3.79 1.37
N PRO A 213 -21.60 3.38 1.06
CA PRO A 213 -21.89 2.02 0.65
C PRO A 213 -21.11 1.63 -0.63
N LEU A 214 -20.57 0.43 -0.64
CA LEU A 214 -20.00 -0.12 -1.86
C LEU A 214 -21.07 -0.24 -2.95
N ARG A 215 -20.71 0.18 -4.16
CA ARG A 215 -21.55 0.01 -5.32
C ARG A 215 -21.85 -1.48 -5.52
N GLN A 216 -23.07 -1.78 -5.93
CA GLN A 216 -23.42 -3.15 -6.29
C GLN A 216 -22.62 -3.61 -7.52
N ASP A 217 -22.30 -4.90 -7.55
CA ASP A 217 -21.64 -5.47 -8.70
C ASP A 217 -22.49 -5.35 -9.96
N GLU A 218 -21.85 -5.13 -11.07
CA GLU A 218 -22.50 -5.25 -12.36
C GLU A 218 -22.95 -6.70 -12.60
N LEU A 219 -24.07 -6.88 -13.32
CA LEU A 219 -24.71 -8.20 -13.49
C LEU A 219 -23.74 -9.29 -13.98
N HIS A 220 -22.85 -8.96 -14.91
CA HIS A 220 -21.88 -9.93 -15.43
C HIS A 220 -20.83 -10.33 -14.40
N VAL A 221 -20.44 -9.42 -13.50
CA VAL A 221 -19.53 -9.70 -12.38
C VAL A 221 -20.22 -10.57 -11.35
N ALA A 222 -21.46 -10.24 -10.97
CA ALA A 222 -22.26 -11.04 -10.05
C ALA A 222 -22.49 -12.46 -10.57
N PHE A 223 -22.77 -12.60 -11.87
CA PHE A 223 -22.92 -13.90 -12.53
C PHE A 223 -21.60 -14.69 -12.53
N GLY A 224 -20.48 -14.06 -12.90
CA GLY A 224 -19.17 -14.69 -12.89
C GLY A 224 -18.76 -15.19 -11.49
N ARG A 225 -19.02 -14.41 -10.44
CA ARG A 225 -18.80 -14.83 -9.05
C ARG A 225 -19.64 -16.04 -8.67
N SER A 226 -20.91 -16.07 -9.07
CA SER A 226 -21.80 -17.18 -8.79
C SER A 226 -21.30 -18.46 -9.45
N LEU A 227 -20.83 -18.40 -10.70
CA LEU A 227 -20.23 -19.53 -11.40
C LEU A 227 -18.96 -20.04 -10.70
N VAL A 228 -18.04 -19.14 -10.36
CA VAL A 228 -16.80 -19.52 -9.65
C VAL A 228 -17.12 -20.19 -8.31
N SER A 229 -18.09 -19.65 -7.57
CA SER A 229 -18.56 -20.24 -6.30
C SER A 229 -19.13 -21.63 -6.48
N LEU A 230 -19.95 -21.84 -7.53
CA LEU A 230 -20.52 -23.14 -7.87
C LEU A 230 -19.42 -24.17 -8.22
N PHE A 231 -18.51 -23.83 -9.11
CA PHE A 231 -17.40 -24.70 -9.50
C PHE A 231 -16.50 -25.03 -8.31
N ARG A 232 -16.22 -24.07 -7.47
CA ARG A 232 -15.44 -24.28 -6.26
C ARG A 232 -16.12 -25.27 -5.30
N ASN A 233 -17.42 -25.12 -5.06
CA ASN A 233 -18.18 -26.03 -4.21
C ASN A 233 -18.20 -27.45 -4.77
N LEU A 234 -18.32 -27.60 -6.10
CA LEU A 234 -18.28 -28.89 -6.78
C LEU A 234 -16.89 -29.56 -6.67
N LEU A 235 -15.82 -28.80 -6.91
CA LEU A 235 -14.43 -29.32 -6.89
C LEU A 235 -13.92 -29.60 -5.48
N SER A 236 -14.48 -28.92 -4.47
CA SER A 236 -13.97 -28.99 -3.10
C SER A 236 -14.61 -30.08 -2.23
N GLY A 237 -15.55 -30.87 -2.74
CA GLY A 237 -16.13 -32.00 -1.99
C GLY A 237 -16.77 -31.65 -0.64
N GLY A 238 -17.21 -30.41 -0.44
CA GLY A 238 -17.93 -30.00 0.77
C GLY A 238 -17.10 -29.85 2.04
N ASN A 239 -15.78 -29.84 1.96
CA ASN A 239 -14.91 -29.66 3.14
C ASN A 239 -14.98 -28.20 3.64
N LYS A 240 -15.55 -27.99 4.83
CA LYS A 240 -15.82 -26.68 5.44
C LYS A 240 -14.58 -26.01 6.07
N ASP A 241 -13.47 -26.72 6.21
CA ASP A 241 -12.25 -26.22 6.87
C ASP A 241 -11.33 -25.43 5.92
N LYS A 242 -11.87 -24.80 4.90
CA LYS A 242 -11.07 -24.07 3.93
C LYS A 242 -10.79 -22.64 4.38
N VAL A 243 -9.52 -22.31 4.37
CA VAL A 243 -9.04 -20.93 4.40
C VAL A 243 -9.85 -20.12 3.37
N PRO A 244 -10.49 -19.03 3.78
CA PRO A 244 -11.24 -18.18 2.86
C PRO A 244 -10.35 -17.75 1.70
N SER A 245 -10.83 -17.88 0.47
CA SER A 245 -10.12 -17.37 -0.69
C SER A 245 -10.52 -15.92 -0.94
N PHE A 246 -9.74 -15.22 -1.76
CA PHE A 246 -10.07 -13.86 -2.21
C PHE A 246 -11.53 -13.73 -2.70
N VAL A 247 -12.08 -14.77 -3.32
CA VAL A 247 -13.48 -14.80 -3.80
C VAL A 247 -14.51 -14.77 -2.67
N ASP A 248 -14.19 -15.31 -1.48
CA ASP A 248 -15.12 -15.34 -0.34
C ASP A 248 -15.25 -13.97 0.34
N PHE A 249 -14.28 -13.09 0.16
CA PHE A 249 -14.25 -11.76 0.73
C PHE A 249 -14.84 -10.68 -0.18
N ILE A 250 -15.08 -11.01 -1.43
CA ILE A 250 -15.73 -10.11 -2.36
C ILE A 250 -17.28 -10.26 -2.30
N ARG A 251 -17.79 -10.93 -1.28
CA ARG A 251 -19.25 -11.07 -1.01
C ARG A 251 -19.79 -9.96 -0.16
#